data_1e936b2229d3012ac9895e7cf0fd45b1
#
_entry.id   1e936b2229d3012ac9895e7cf0fd45b1
#
_cell.length_a   1.000
_cell.length_b   1.000
_cell.length_c   1.000
_cell.angle_alpha   90.00
_cell.angle_beta   90.00
_cell.angle_gamma   90.00
#
_symmetry.space_group_name_H-M   'P 1'
#
loop_
_entity.id
_entity.type
_entity.pdbx_description
1 polymer ?
#
loop_
_entity_poly.entity_id
_entity_poly.type
_entity_poly.pdbx_seq_one_letter_code
_entity_poly.pdbx_strand_id
1 'polypeptide(L)'
;RKMEENKIYICLENGNVFEGKSFGAKGEVIGELVFTTGMGGYIETLTDPSYFGQIVMQTFPLIGNYGFIEEDKESEKSFVSAYIVREWCEEPSNFRCEKGLDDYLKENNIIGVYGVDTREITKTIREAGVMNAIITSNPATVDYGKLKAYKVKDAVKSVSCTKPYMSASQEHKYNVVLI
;
A
#
# COMPACT_ATOMS: atom_id res chain seq x y z
N ARG A 1 6.67 -7.26 27.19
CA ARG A 1 7.57 -6.20 26.68
C ARG A 1 6.68 -5.15 26.05
N LYS A 2 6.47 -3.97 26.69
CA LYS A 2 5.78 -2.85 26.06
C LYS A 2 6.53 -2.54 24.78
N MET A 3 5.90 -2.75 23.61
CA MET A 3 6.41 -2.23 22.36
C MET A 3 6.43 -0.70 22.49
N GLU A 4 7.56 -0.07 22.29
CA GLU A 4 7.60 1.38 22.08
C GLU A 4 6.62 1.67 20.94
N GLU A 5 5.60 2.48 21.22
CA GLU A 5 4.64 2.89 20.21
C GLU A 5 5.40 3.70 19.16
N ASN A 6 5.73 3.07 18.05
CA ASN A 6 6.39 3.72 16.92
C ASN A 6 5.38 4.66 16.26
N LYS A 7 5.30 5.89 16.77
CA LYS A 7 4.48 6.94 16.18
C LYS A 7 4.99 7.26 14.79
N ILE A 8 4.06 7.40 13.87
CA ILE A 8 4.30 7.81 12.49
C ILE A 8 3.20 8.78 12.06
N TYR A 9 3.50 9.65 11.13
CA TYR A 9 2.59 10.70 10.71
C TYR A 9 2.35 10.63 9.21
N ILE A 10 1.10 10.85 8.81
CA ILE A 10 0.69 11.06 7.43
C ILE A 10 0.47 12.54 7.26
N CYS A 11 1.34 13.21 6.51
CA CYS A 11 1.20 14.64 6.21
C CYS A 11 0.70 14.81 4.78
N LEU A 12 -0.45 15.44 4.61
CA LEU A 12 -1.05 15.72 3.31
C LEU A 12 -0.51 17.02 2.75
N GLU A 13 -0.47 17.16 1.44
CA GLU A 13 0.03 18.39 0.77
C GLU A 13 -0.76 19.66 1.10
N ASN A 14 -1.99 19.54 1.62
CA ASN A 14 -2.79 20.67 2.11
C ASN A 14 -2.42 21.12 3.53
N GLY A 15 -1.48 20.43 4.19
CA GLY A 15 -1.02 20.72 5.55
C GLY A 15 -1.68 19.92 6.65
N ASN A 16 -2.69 19.09 6.35
CA ASN A 16 -3.29 18.20 7.34
C ASN A 16 -2.30 17.13 7.77
N VAL A 17 -2.27 16.83 9.07
CA VAL A 17 -1.39 15.82 9.67
C VAL A 17 -2.21 14.84 10.49
N PHE A 18 -2.04 13.56 10.25
CA PHE A 18 -2.70 12.46 10.96
C PHE A 18 -1.64 11.63 11.67
N GLU A 19 -1.82 11.42 12.97
CA GLU A 19 -0.95 10.55 13.77
C GLU A 19 -1.47 9.11 13.70
N GLY A 20 -0.56 8.17 13.50
CA GLY A 20 -0.81 6.73 13.51
C GLY A 20 0.33 5.95 14.14
N LYS A 21 0.29 4.65 13.99
CA LYS A 21 1.30 3.70 14.45
C LYS A 21 1.91 2.99 13.26
N SER A 22 3.22 2.74 13.31
CA SER A 22 3.98 2.08 12.26
C SER A 22 3.93 0.56 12.39
N PHE A 23 3.73 -0.14 11.28
CA PHE A 23 4.00 -1.56 11.07
C PHE A 23 4.67 -1.77 9.71
N GLY A 24 5.08 -2.99 9.37
CA GLY A 24 5.84 -3.22 8.16
C GLY A 24 7.26 -2.64 8.21
N ALA A 25 7.75 -2.15 7.08
CA ALA A 25 9.08 -1.55 6.97
C ALA A 25 9.15 -0.20 7.69
N LYS A 26 10.37 0.18 8.08
CA LYS A 26 10.66 1.49 8.67
C LYS A 26 11.20 2.44 7.61
N GLY A 27 10.87 3.72 7.72
CA GLY A 27 11.40 4.73 6.81
C GLY A 27 10.47 5.92 6.62
N GLU A 28 10.70 6.63 5.54
CA GLU A 28 9.91 7.76 5.07
C GLU A 28 9.61 7.56 3.59
N VAL A 29 8.41 7.91 3.16
CA VAL A 29 8.02 7.78 1.76
C VAL A 29 7.04 8.87 1.36
N ILE A 30 7.21 9.36 0.13
CA ILE A 30 6.28 10.27 -0.54
C ILE A 30 5.54 9.48 -1.62
N GLY A 31 4.25 9.72 -1.77
CA GLY A 31 3.44 9.14 -2.82
C GLY A 31 2.12 9.87 -3.02
N GLU A 32 1.44 9.55 -4.09
CA GLU A 32 0.06 9.95 -4.32
C GLU A 32 -0.84 9.10 -3.42
N LEU A 33 -1.63 9.75 -2.57
CA LEU A 33 -2.53 9.06 -1.64
C LEU A 33 -3.85 8.73 -2.32
N VAL A 34 -4.14 7.45 -2.39
CA VAL A 34 -5.40 6.91 -2.92
C VAL A 34 -6.07 6.01 -1.89
N PHE A 35 -7.36 5.75 -2.05
CA PHE A 35 -8.08 4.83 -1.18
C PHE A 35 -8.91 3.81 -1.98
N THR A 36 -9.10 2.65 -1.37
CA THR A 36 -10.00 1.62 -1.86
C THR A 36 -11.07 1.29 -0.82
N THR A 37 -12.27 0.98 -1.28
CA THR A 37 -13.43 0.66 -0.42
C THR A 37 -13.76 -0.83 -0.40
N GLY A 38 -12.94 -1.68 -1.02
CA GLY A 38 -13.10 -3.12 -0.99
C GLY A 38 -13.09 -3.68 0.43
N MET A 39 -14.00 -4.61 0.73
CA MET A 39 -14.05 -5.29 2.03
C MET A 39 -13.03 -6.42 2.17
N GLY A 40 -12.49 -6.90 1.08
CA GLY A 40 -11.48 -7.94 0.97
C GLY A 40 -10.53 -7.62 -0.18
N GLY A 41 -9.67 -8.58 -0.56
CA GLY A 41 -8.77 -8.41 -1.70
C GLY A 41 -7.59 -7.47 -1.39
N TYR A 42 -7.13 -7.45 -0.16
CA TYR A 42 -5.99 -6.61 0.18
C TYR A 42 -4.66 -7.16 -0.35
N ILE A 43 -4.56 -8.46 -0.59
CA ILE A 43 -3.39 -9.09 -1.22
C ILE A 43 -3.31 -8.64 -2.67
N GLU A 44 -4.43 -8.71 -3.39
CA GLU A 44 -4.58 -8.24 -4.75
C GLU A 44 -4.24 -6.74 -4.84
N THR A 45 -4.79 -5.92 -3.94
CA THR A 45 -4.48 -4.48 -3.87
C THR A 45 -2.98 -4.22 -3.68
N LEU A 46 -2.32 -4.94 -2.79
CA LEU A 46 -0.89 -4.78 -2.52
C LEU A 46 -0.01 -5.19 -3.71
N THR A 47 -0.47 -6.13 -4.52
CA THR A 47 0.29 -6.71 -5.63
C THR A 47 -0.16 -6.23 -7.00
N ASP A 48 -1.21 -5.39 -7.08
CA ASP A 48 -1.67 -4.80 -8.35
C ASP A 48 -0.69 -3.72 -8.85
N PRO A 49 -0.10 -3.91 -10.03
CA PRO A 49 0.80 -2.92 -10.65
C PRO A 49 0.18 -1.54 -10.86
N SER A 50 -1.16 -1.43 -10.91
CA SER A 50 -1.88 -0.16 -11.05
C SER A 50 -1.59 0.82 -9.93
N TYR A 51 -1.19 0.34 -8.75
CA TYR A 51 -0.84 1.17 -7.59
C TYR A 51 0.64 1.57 -7.54
N PHE A 52 1.37 1.45 -8.64
CA PHE A 52 2.78 1.84 -8.67
C PHE A 52 3.01 3.26 -8.18
N GLY A 53 3.86 3.41 -7.16
CA GLY A 53 4.24 4.70 -6.59
C GLY A 53 3.17 5.38 -5.72
N GLN A 54 2.04 4.73 -5.48
CA GLN A 54 0.95 5.27 -4.67
C GLN A 54 1.02 4.79 -3.21
N ILE A 55 0.57 5.64 -2.30
CA ILE A 55 0.25 5.29 -0.91
C ILE A 55 -1.21 4.85 -0.92
N VAL A 56 -1.47 3.57 -0.63
CA VAL A 56 -2.83 3.00 -0.71
C VAL A 56 -3.44 2.90 0.67
N MET A 57 -4.61 3.50 0.85
CA MET A 57 -5.38 3.40 2.09
C MET A 57 -6.59 2.49 1.91
N GLN A 58 -6.70 1.48 2.76
CA GLN A 58 -7.87 0.61 2.83
C GLN A 58 -8.89 1.18 3.81
N THR A 59 -10.12 1.42 3.34
CA THR A 59 -11.15 2.01 4.20
C THR A 59 -11.91 0.98 5.05
N PHE A 60 -11.84 -0.30 4.70
CA PHE A 60 -12.42 -1.36 5.51
C PHE A 60 -11.73 -1.42 6.89
N PRO A 61 -12.49 -1.54 8.00
CA PRO A 61 -11.94 -1.31 9.33
C PRO A 61 -10.81 -2.26 9.74
N LEU A 62 -10.94 -3.56 9.45
CA LEU A 62 -9.95 -4.58 9.85
C LEU A 62 -9.35 -5.27 8.62
N ILE A 63 -8.04 -5.19 8.48
CA ILE A 63 -7.28 -5.79 7.39
C ILE A 63 -6.30 -6.83 7.96
N GLY A 64 -5.93 -7.83 7.14
CA GLY A 64 -4.95 -8.85 7.50
C GLY A 64 -5.52 -10.08 8.19
N ASN A 65 -6.83 -10.17 8.36
CA ASN A 65 -7.51 -11.25 9.10
C ASN A 65 -7.33 -12.65 8.50
N TYR A 66 -7.08 -12.78 7.20
CA TYR A 66 -6.78 -14.06 6.55
C TYR A 66 -5.28 -14.23 6.19
N GLY A 67 -4.44 -13.29 6.62
CA GLY A 67 -3.00 -13.32 6.37
C GLY A 67 -2.64 -13.04 4.92
N PHE A 68 -1.45 -13.46 4.51
CA PHE A 68 -0.97 -13.35 3.14
C PHE A 68 -0.90 -14.74 2.51
N ILE A 69 -1.42 -14.85 1.29
CA ILE A 69 -1.54 -16.08 0.52
C ILE A 69 -0.89 -15.81 -0.84
N GLU A 70 0.15 -16.54 -1.18
CA GLU A 70 0.94 -16.32 -2.40
C GLU A 70 0.13 -16.52 -3.68
N GLU A 71 -0.83 -17.44 -3.67
CA GLU A 71 -1.71 -17.73 -4.82
C GLU A 71 -2.69 -16.60 -5.16
N ASP A 72 -2.99 -15.72 -4.19
CA ASP A 72 -3.98 -14.64 -4.35
C ASP A 72 -3.32 -13.33 -4.88
N LYS A 73 -2.05 -13.38 -5.31
CA LYS A 73 -1.32 -12.23 -5.87
C LYS A 73 -1.72 -11.93 -7.31
N GLU A 74 -1.87 -10.66 -7.63
CA GLU A 74 -2.04 -10.17 -9.03
C GLU A 74 -0.72 -10.12 -9.81
N SER A 75 0.42 -10.01 -9.10
CA SER A 75 1.76 -10.01 -9.69
C SER A 75 2.80 -10.53 -8.71
N GLU A 76 4.01 -10.82 -9.21
CA GLU A 76 5.09 -11.40 -8.41
C GLU A 76 5.57 -10.51 -7.25
N LYS A 77 5.37 -9.18 -7.34
CA LYS A 77 5.84 -8.21 -6.33
C LYS A 77 4.82 -7.12 -6.06
N SER A 78 4.96 -6.45 -4.93
CA SER A 78 4.20 -5.24 -4.63
C SER A 78 4.75 -4.01 -5.35
N PHE A 79 3.85 -3.11 -5.70
CA PHE A 79 4.15 -1.85 -6.36
C PHE A 79 3.72 -0.63 -5.56
N VAL A 80 2.99 -0.83 -4.47
CA VAL A 80 2.57 0.26 -3.57
C VAL A 80 3.77 0.86 -2.84
N SER A 81 3.77 2.17 -2.65
CA SER A 81 4.81 2.87 -1.87
C SER A 81 4.62 2.70 -0.36
N ALA A 82 3.39 2.69 0.10
CA ALA A 82 3.01 2.43 1.48
C ALA A 82 1.56 1.96 1.59
N TYR A 83 1.20 1.43 2.75
CA TYR A 83 -0.12 0.89 3.01
C TYR A 83 -0.70 1.43 4.31
N ILE A 84 -1.92 1.98 4.25
CA ILE A 84 -2.59 2.60 5.38
C ILE A 84 -3.88 1.83 5.69
N VAL A 85 -4.07 1.48 6.96
CA VAL A 85 -5.27 0.78 7.44
C VAL A 85 -5.76 1.41 8.75
N ARG A 86 -7.02 1.21 9.09
CA ARG A 86 -7.54 1.62 10.39
C ARG A 86 -7.06 0.67 11.49
N GLU A 87 -7.26 -0.62 11.28
CA GLU A 87 -6.84 -1.70 12.18
C GLU A 87 -6.27 -2.85 11.34
N TRP A 88 -5.27 -3.56 11.88
CA TRP A 88 -4.74 -4.75 11.25
C TRP A 88 -4.72 -5.92 12.23
N CYS A 89 -4.88 -7.12 11.71
CA CYS A 89 -4.88 -8.35 12.47
C CYS A 89 -3.43 -8.86 12.59
N GLU A 90 -2.90 -8.88 13.82
CA GLU A 90 -1.54 -9.37 14.10
C GLU A 90 -1.45 -10.90 13.96
N GLU A 91 -2.52 -11.60 14.34
CA GLU A 91 -2.60 -13.06 14.31
C GLU A 91 -3.72 -13.51 13.36
N PRO A 92 -3.43 -13.66 12.07
CA PRO A 92 -4.43 -14.09 11.09
C PRO A 92 -4.93 -15.49 11.38
N SER A 93 -6.23 -15.72 11.14
CA SER A 93 -6.88 -17.02 11.32
C SER A 93 -7.43 -17.54 9.99
N ASN A 94 -6.57 -18.20 9.22
CA ASN A 94 -6.96 -18.87 7.98
C ASN A 94 -6.01 -20.04 7.70
N PHE A 95 -6.55 -21.17 7.31
CA PHE A 95 -5.75 -22.37 7.01
C PHE A 95 -4.82 -22.22 5.80
N ARG A 96 -5.09 -21.26 4.90
CA ARG A 96 -4.23 -20.92 3.75
C ARG A 96 -3.17 -19.86 4.08
N CYS A 97 -3.18 -19.30 5.29
CA CYS A 97 -2.25 -18.24 5.66
C CYS A 97 -0.80 -18.76 5.67
N GLU A 98 0.04 -18.16 4.87
CA GLU A 98 1.48 -18.47 4.81
C GLU A 98 2.31 -17.53 5.68
N LYS A 99 1.91 -16.26 5.76
CA LYS A 99 2.58 -15.23 6.58
C LYS A 99 1.62 -14.13 7.02
N GLY A 100 1.99 -13.38 8.04
CA GLY A 100 1.26 -12.19 8.48
C GLY A 100 1.45 -11.01 7.53
N LEU A 101 0.52 -10.05 7.58
CA LEU A 101 0.60 -8.83 6.77
C LEU A 101 1.85 -8.00 7.10
N ASP A 102 2.21 -7.89 8.38
CA ASP A 102 3.39 -7.16 8.85
C ASP A 102 4.69 -7.72 8.25
N ASP A 103 4.82 -9.06 8.25
CA ASP A 103 5.98 -9.75 7.70
C ASP A 103 6.07 -9.52 6.18
N TYR A 104 4.96 -9.65 5.47
CA TYR A 104 4.91 -9.36 4.04
C TYR A 104 5.35 -7.94 3.70
N LEU A 105 4.85 -6.94 4.44
CA LEU A 105 5.23 -5.54 4.22
C LEU A 105 6.73 -5.31 4.49
N LYS A 106 7.29 -5.93 5.55
CA LYS A 106 8.74 -5.86 5.85
C LYS A 106 9.60 -6.47 4.75
N GLU A 107 9.23 -7.66 4.28
CA GLU A 107 9.95 -8.36 3.21
C GLU A 107 9.98 -7.55 1.90
N ASN A 108 8.90 -6.81 1.61
CA ASN A 108 8.78 -5.99 0.40
C ASN A 108 9.18 -4.52 0.61
N ASN A 109 9.74 -4.18 1.78
CA ASN A 109 10.16 -2.82 2.14
C ASN A 109 9.03 -1.78 2.05
N ILE A 110 7.80 -2.16 2.40
CA ILE A 110 6.60 -1.32 2.37
C ILE A 110 6.32 -0.81 3.78
N ILE A 111 6.18 0.51 3.91
CA ILE A 111 5.81 1.15 5.18
C ILE A 111 4.30 0.96 5.39
N GLY A 112 3.93 0.41 6.55
CA GLY A 112 2.56 0.30 7.00
C GLY A 112 2.22 1.35 8.05
N VAL A 113 0.99 1.87 8.01
CA VAL A 113 0.44 2.77 9.03
C VAL A 113 -0.93 2.27 9.46
N TYR A 114 -1.15 2.20 10.77
CA TYR A 114 -2.46 1.85 11.33
C TYR A 114 -2.87 2.78 12.47
N GLY A 115 -4.12 2.66 12.92
CA GLY A 115 -4.65 3.46 14.03
C GLY A 115 -5.01 4.89 13.65
N VAL A 116 -5.19 5.17 12.36
CA VAL A 116 -5.59 6.48 11.83
C VAL A 116 -7.09 6.55 11.53
N ASP A 117 -7.66 7.74 11.53
CA ASP A 117 -9.02 7.96 11.07
C ASP A 117 -9.08 7.96 9.53
N THR A 118 -9.20 6.75 8.98
CA THR A 118 -9.30 6.55 7.52
C THR A 118 -10.53 7.22 6.92
N ARG A 119 -11.60 7.40 7.70
CA ARG A 119 -12.83 8.08 7.24
C ARG A 119 -12.59 9.57 7.04
N GLU A 120 -11.89 10.22 7.95
CA GLU A 120 -11.56 11.64 7.85
C GLU A 120 -10.60 11.89 6.66
N ILE A 121 -9.58 11.06 6.52
CA ILE A 121 -8.66 11.12 5.38
C ILE A 121 -9.42 10.93 4.06
N THR A 122 -10.33 9.95 3.98
CA THR A 122 -11.15 9.71 2.79
C THR A 122 -11.99 10.93 2.41
N LYS A 123 -12.64 11.59 3.38
CA LYS A 123 -13.41 12.81 3.12
C LYS A 123 -12.53 13.92 2.54
N THR A 124 -11.36 14.14 3.15
CA THR A 124 -10.40 15.15 2.70
C THR A 124 -9.97 14.91 1.25
N ILE A 125 -9.63 13.67 0.89
CA ILE A 125 -9.22 13.33 -0.48
C ILE A 125 -10.38 13.48 -1.46
N ARG A 126 -11.60 13.06 -1.10
CA ARG A 126 -12.77 13.16 -1.98
C ARG A 126 -13.14 14.60 -2.32
N GLU A 127 -12.96 15.52 -1.38
CA GLU A 127 -13.25 16.94 -1.58
C GLU A 127 -12.19 17.64 -2.41
N ALA A 128 -10.93 17.27 -2.24
CA ALA A 128 -9.79 17.90 -2.91
C ALA A 128 -9.40 17.23 -4.25
N GLY A 129 -9.85 16.01 -4.51
CA GLY A 129 -9.35 15.15 -5.58
C GLY A 129 -8.13 14.35 -5.15
N VAL A 130 -7.27 13.97 -6.11
CA VAL A 130 -6.00 13.27 -5.82
C VAL A 130 -5.06 14.19 -5.06
N MET A 131 -4.39 13.64 -4.04
CA MET A 131 -3.55 14.42 -3.13
C MET A 131 -2.26 13.67 -2.82
N ASN A 132 -1.14 14.38 -2.80
CA ASN A 132 0.13 13.80 -2.35
C ASN A 132 0.21 13.74 -0.82
N ALA A 133 0.85 12.71 -0.32
CA ALA A 133 1.14 12.54 1.09
C ALA A 133 2.58 12.10 1.31
N ILE A 134 3.11 12.42 2.48
CA ILE A 134 4.34 11.86 3.01
C ILE A 134 4.05 11.13 4.32
N ILE A 135 4.63 9.95 4.46
CA ILE A 135 4.64 9.20 5.70
C ILE A 135 6.01 9.38 6.33
N THR A 136 6.06 9.92 7.55
CA THR A 136 7.30 10.28 8.24
C THR A 136 7.18 10.12 9.76
N SER A 137 8.29 9.87 10.43
CA SER A 137 8.37 9.90 11.90
C SER A 137 8.49 11.32 12.46
N ASN A 138 8.84 12.32 11.63
CA ASN A 138 9.02 13.71 12.06
C ASN A 138 8.26 14.69 11.14
N PRO A 139 7.01 15.06 11.48
CA PRO A 139 6.22 15.97 10.66
C PRO A 139 6.77 17.40 10.57
N ALA A 140 7.65 17.80 11.50
CA ALA A 140 8.22 19.15 11.50
C ALA A 140 9.26 19.37 10.37
N THR A 141 9.80 18.30 9.78
CA THR A 141 10.80 18.36 8.72
C THR A 141 10.21 18.28 7.31
N VAL A 142 8.89 18.23 7.19
CA VAL A 142 8.21 18.05 5.89
C VAL A 142 8.36 19.29 5.02
N ASP A 143 8.95 19.11 3.84
CA ASP A 143 8.99 20.11 2.79
C ASP A 143 7.70 20.03 1.93
N TYR A 144 6.72 20.86 2.27
CA TYR A 144 5.43 20.89 1.57
C TYR A 144 5.56 21.38 0.11
N GLY A 145 6.63 22.09 -0.23
CA GLY A 145 6.91 22.48 -1.62
C GLY A 145 7.26 21.26 -2.47
N LYS A 146 8.17 20.42 -1.98
CA LYS A 146 8.50 19.14 -2.62
C LYS A 146 7.32 18.19 -2.66
N LEU A 147 6.54 18.13 -1.58
CA LEU A 147 5.38 17.28 -1.48
C LEU A 147 4.34 17.61 -2.57
N LYS A 148 3.99 18.88 -2.72
CA LYS A 148 3.07 19.36 -3.77
C LYS A 148 3.60 19.15 -5.19
N ALA A 149 4.91 19.20 -5.38
CA ALA A 149 5.54 19.01 -6.69
C ALA A 149 5.73 17.54 -7.06
N TYR A 150 5.47 16.61 -6.15
CA TYR A 150 5.65 15.17 -6.40
C TYR A 150 4.71 14.68 -7.48
N LYS A 151 5.23 13.85 -8.39
CA LYS A 151 4.46 13.15 -9.42
C LYS A 151 5.06 11.78 -9.62
N VAL A 152 4.21 10.78 -9.76
CA VAL A 152 4.62 9.43 -10.18
C VAL A 152 5.18 9.52 -11.61
N LYS A 153 6.38 9.00 -11.83
CA LYS A 153 7.07 9.03 -13.12
C LYS A 153 7.29 7.61 -13.64
N ASP A 154 7.27 7.48 -14.95
CA ASP A 154 7.62 6.23 -15.65
C ASP A 154 6.85 4.98 -15.16
N ALA A 155 5.60 5.16 -14.68
CA ALA A 155 4.81 4.09 -14.09
C ALA A 155 4.68 2.90 -15.04
N VAL A 156 4.21 3.11 -16.26
CA VAL A 156 4.04 2.05 -17.27
C VAL A 156 5.35 1.30 -17.51
N LYS A 157 6.45 2.03 -17.72
CA LYS A 157 7.78 1.41 -17.95
C LYS A 157 8.25 0.59 -16.75
N SER A 158 7.93 1.03 -15.53
CA SER A 158 8.36 0.40 -14.29
C SER A 158 7.62 -0.89 -13.97
N VAL A 159 6.38 -1.02 -14.44
CA VAL A 159 5.53 -2.20 -14.19
C VAL A 159 5.49 -3.16 -15.38
N SER A 160 5.87 -2.70 -16.58
CA SER A 160 5.88 -3.55 -17.78
C SER A 160 7.01 -4.57 -17.74
N CYS A 161 6.78 -5.73 -18.33
CA CYS A 161 7.82 -6.73 -18.52
C CYS A 161 8.92 -6.19 -19.44
N THR A 162 10.19 -6.48 -19.10
CA THR A 162 11.36 -6.04 -19.89
C THR A 162 11.80 -7.07 -20.92
N LYS A 163 11.25 -8.28 -20.85
CA LYS A 163 11.54 -9.40 -21.75
C LYS A 163 10.25 -10.15 -22.07
N PRO A 164 10.13 -10.65 -23.29
CA PRO A 164 9.00 -11.53 -23.61
C PRO A 164 9.06 -12.78 -22.74
N TYR A 165 7.93 -13.23 -22.26
CA TYR A 165 7.80 -14.49 -21.53
C TYR A 165 6.56 -15.23 -22.02
N MET A 166 6.56 -16.53 -21.83
CA MET A 166 5.44 -17.39 -22.16
C MET A 166 4.73 -17.80 -20.88
N SER A 167 3.43 -17.47 -20.78
CA SER A 167 2.56 -18.02 -19.74
C SER A 167 1.72 -19.12 -20.40
N ALA A 168 2.01 -20.37 -20.09
CA ALA A 168 1.33 -21.50 -20.68
C ALA A 168 0.65 -22.35 -19.58
N SER A 169 -0.63 -22.67 -19.77
CA SER A 169 -1.24 -23.82 -19.12
C SER A 169 -0.80 -25.10 -19.83
N GLN A 170 -0.81 -26.21 -19.13
CA GLN A 170 -0.41 -27.53 -19.70
C GLN A 170 -1.28 -27.96 -20.88
N GLU A 171 -2.54 -27.51 -20.92
CA GLU A 171 -3.48 -27.73 -22.02
C GLU A 171 -4.06 -26.42 -22.50
N HIS A 172 -3.79 -26.02 -23.72
CA HIS A 172 -4.38 -24.81 -24.33
C HIS A 172 -4.83 -25.09 -25.75
N LYS A 173 -5.98 -24.53 -26.10
CA LYS A 173 -6.58 -24.66 -27.43
C LYS A 173 -6.11 -23.56 -28.39
N TYR A 174 -5.71 -22.40 -27.85
CA TYR A 174 -5.32 -21.24 -28.64
C TYR A 174 -4.03 -20.65 -28.10
N ASN A 175 -3.21 -20.11 -28.99
CA ASN A 175 -2.06 -19.27 -28.65
C ASN A 175 -2.46 -17.80 -28.85
N VAL A 176 -2.25 -16.96 -27.84
CA VAL A 176 -2.53 -15.53 -27.88
C VAL A 176 -1.22 -14.78 -27.62
N VAL A 177 -0.93 -13.77 -28.42
CA VAL A 177 0.20 -12.88 -28.21
C VAL A 177 -0.33 -11.54 -27.73
N LEU A 178 0.13 -11.09 -26.58
CA LEU A 178 -0.10 -9.76 -26.06
C LEU A 178 1.11 -8.88 -26.35
N ILE A 179 0.91 -7.72 -26.98
CA ILE A 179 1.94 -6.76 -27.39
C ILE A 179 1.75 -5.45 -26.64
#